data_d1c28c73117ad1d8ec397a2499b7c234
#
_entry.id   d1c28c73117ad1d8ec397a2499b7c234
#
_cell.length_a   1.000
_cell.length_b   1.000
_cell.length_c   1.000
_cell.angle_alpha   90.00
_cell.angle_beta   90.00
_cell.angle_gamma   90.00
#
_symmetry.space_group_name_H-M   'P 1'
#
loop_
_entity.id
_entity.type
_entity.pdbx_description
1 polymer ?
#
loop_
_entity_poly.entity_id
_entity_poly.type
_entity_poly.pdbx_seq_one_letter_code
_entity_poly.pdbx_strand_id
1 'polypeptide(L)'
;MLPDAQWTILEPLVEACRPHAKVPPSDLRRTVSGILWRHENGAKWRALPAELGPWWMAAQTFIRWARLGVWERLLNLVQERGVQLGMTFLDGTNVRAHQKAAGARRKGALELNETIVRRLAGLVAAMAPRLA
;
A
#
# COMPACT_ATOMS: atom_id res chain seq x y z
N MET A 1 -0.42 13.22 4.41
CA MET A 1 -1.35 12.92 3.29
C MET A 1 -0.56 12.83 2.00
N LEU A 2 -0.87 11.89 1.16
CA LEU A 2 -0.19 11.74 -0.13
C LEU A 2 -0.38 12.99 -0.99
N PRO A 3 0.69 13.49 -1.63
CA PRO A 3 0.57 14.61 -2.57
C PRO A 3 -0.37 14.28 -3.73
N ASP A 4 -0.98 15.31 -4.30
CA ASP A 4 -1.91 15.14 -5.42
C ASP A 4 -1.30 14.37 -6.58
N ALA A 5 -0.05 14.65 -6.92
CA ALA A 5 0.63 13.99 -8.04
C ALA A 5 0.74 12.49 -7.83
N GLN A 6 1.08 12.08 -6.61
CA GLN A 6 1.18 10.66 -6.29
C GLN A 6 -0.19 10.00 -6.25
N TRP A 7 -1.16 10.68 -5.65
CA TRP A 7 -2.51 10.15 -5.55
C TRP A 7 -3.18 9.99 -6.91
N THR A 8 -2.94 10.93 -7.83
CA THR A 8 -3.48 10.85 -9.18
C THR A 8 -3.03 9.58 -9.89
N ILE A 9 -1.79 9.16 -9.67
CA ILE A 9 -1.26 7.92 -10.23
C ILE A 9 -1.80 6.70 -9.49
N LEU A 10 -1.85 6.77 -8.18
CA LEU A 10 -2.19 5.63 -7.32
C LEU A 10 -3.70 5.33 -7.30
N GLU A 11 -4.54 6.34 -7.32
CA GLU A 11 -5.98 6.16 -7.17
C GLU A 11 -6.59 5.13 -8.12
N PRO A 12 -6.35 5.21 -9.44
CA PRO A 12 -6.95 4.22 -10.34
C PRO A 12 -6.45 2.80 -10.07
N LEU A 13 -5.23 2.65 -9.59
CA LEU A 13 -4.68 1.34 -9.25
C LEU A 13 -5.32 0.78 -7.99
N VAL A 14 -5.56 1.62 -7.00
CA VAL A 14 -6.27 1.24 -5.79
C VAL A 14 -7.71 0.85 -6.13
N GLU A 15 -8.38 1.64 -6.97
CA GLU A 15 -9.75 1.35 -7.38
C GLU A 15 -9.85 0.00 -8.10
N ALA A 16 -8.84 -0.36 -8.85
CA ALA A 16 -8.81 -1.65 -9.56
C ALA A 16 -8.63 -2.84 -8.61
N CYS A 17 -8.03 -2.61 -7.45
CA CYS A 17 -7.67 -3.68 -6.53
C CYS A 17 -8.56 -3.79 -5.30
N ARG A 18 -9.14 -2.69 -4.84
CA ARG A 18 -9.90 -2.70 -3.60
C ARG A 18 -11.16 -3.55 -3.71
N PRO A 19 -11.57 -4.17 -2.60
CA PRO A 19 -12.79 -4.96 -2.62
C PRO A 19 -14.01 -4.07 -2.82
N HIS A 20 -15.00 -4.59 -3.51
CA HIS A 20 -16.27 -3.88 -3.68
C HIS A 20 -16.99 -3.86 -2.35
N ALA A 21 -17.39 -2.67 -1.91
CA ALA A 21 -18.17 -2.49 -0.72
C ALA A 21 -19.50 -1.83 -1.11
N LYS A 22 -20.56 -2.15 -0.37
CA LYS A 22 -21.87 -1.53 -0.61
C LYS A 22 -21.81 -0.02 -0.42
N VAL A 23 -20.99 0.41 0.53
CA VAL A 23 -20.76 1.83 0.79
C VAL A 23 -19.31 2.12 0.43
N PRO A 24 -19.06 3.04 -0.50
CA PRO A 24 -17.70 3.42 -0.82
C PRO A 24 -17.00 3.96 0.42
N PRO A 25 -15.72 3.64 0.61
CA PRO A 25 -15.00 4.21 1.75
C PRO A 25 -14.94 5.73 1.62
N SER A 26 -15.37 6.43 2.66
CA SER A 26 -15.23 7.86 2.71
C SER A 26 -13.74 8.15 2.90
N ASP A 27 -13.17 9.01 2.08
CA ASP A 27 -11.79 9.44 2.22
C ASP A 27 -10.75 8.32 2.09
N LEU A 28 -10.83 7.63 0.97
CA LEU A 28 -9.89 6.56 0.64
C LEU A 28 -8.44 7.07 0.62
N ARG A 29 -8.23 8.27 0.11
CA ARG A 29 -6.90 8.89 0.05
C ARG A 29 -6.27 9.01 1.43
N ARG A 30 -7.04 9.46 2.40
CA ARG A 30 -6.57 9.63 3.77
C ARG A 30 -6.21 8.28 4.41
N THR A 31 -7.07 7.29 4.22
CA THR A 31 -6.85 5.95 4.77
C THR A 31 -5.59 5.31 4.17
N VAL A 32 -5.45 5.36 2.85
CA VAL A 32 -4.27 4.82 2.18
C VAL A 32 -3.02 5.58 2.60
N SER A 33 -3.11 6.90 2.69
CA SER A 33 -2.00 7.74 3.15
C SER A 33 -1.54 7.32 4.54
N GLY A 34 -2.46 7.08 5.44
CA GLY A 34 -2.15 6.65 6.80
C GLY A 34 -1.46 5.30 6.84
N ILE A 35 -1.94 4.35 6.04
CA ILE A 35 -1.35 3.02 5.98
C ILE A 35 0.09 3.09 5.45
N LEU A 36 0.31 3.84 4.38
CA LEU A 36 1.65 3.99 3.82
C LEU A 36 2.58 4.72 4.79
N TRP A 37 2.09 5.77 5.46
CA TRP A 37 2.87 6.51 6.45
C TRP A 37 3.33 5.59 7.58
N ARG A 38 2.43 4.80 8.11
CA ARG A 38 2.75 3.88 9.20
C ARG A 38 3.87 2.92 8.82
N HIS A 39 3.79 2.35 7.64
CA HIS A 39 4.78 1.38 7.19
C HIS A 39 6.09 2.03 6.79
N GLU A 40 6.04 3.20 6.19
CA GLU A 40 7.24 3.95 5.82
C GLU A 40 8.05 4.36 7.05
N ASN A 41 7.36 4.73 8.13
CA ASN A 41 8.01 5.20 9.35
C ASN A 41 8.26 4.09 10.38
N GLY A 42 7.79 2.88 10.13
CA GLY A 42 7.90 1.80 11.10
C GLY A 42 7.18 2.09 12.40
N ALA A 43 6.13 2.89 12.35
CA ALA A 43 5.43 3.37 13.52
C ALA A 43 4.35 2.38 13.98
N LYS A 44 3.92 2.54 15.23
CA LYS A 44 2.74 1.83 15.71
C LYS A 44 1.49 2.49 15.16
N TRP A 45 0.41 1.70 15.00
CA TRP A 45 -0.86 2.26 14.50
C TRP A 45 -1.32 3.45 15.33
N ARG A 46 -1.19 3.36 16.65
CA ARG A 46 -1.64 4.44 17.54
C ARG A 46 -0.85 5.73 17.39
N ALA A 47 0.32 5.67 16.76
CA ALA A 47 1.13 6.86 16.50
C ALA A 47 0.67 7.63 15.26
N LEU A 48 -0.33 7.11 14.55
CA LEU A 48 -0.82 7.75 13.32
C LEU A 48 -1.30 9.17 13.62
N PRO A 49 -0.82 10.19 12.87
CA PRO A 49 -1.30 11.55 13.04
C PRO A 49 -2.81 11.65 12.83
N ALA A 50 -3.47 12.47 13.63
CA ALA A 50 -4.92 12.63 13.55
C ALA A 50 -5.39 13.12 12.18
N GLU A 51 -4.56 13.88 11.49
CA GLU A 51 -4.87 14.37 10.14
C GLU A 51 -4.99 13.26 9.11
N LEU A 52 -4.43 12.08 9.39
CA LEU A 52 -4.54 10.91 8.53
C LEU A 52 -5.71 10.00 8.92
N GLY A 53 -6.55 10.47 9.81
CA GLY A 53 -7.76 9.78 10.22
C GLY A 53 -7.57 8.92 11.46
N PRO A 54 -8.65 8.23 11.90
CA PRO A 54 -8.55 7.36 13.05
C PRO A 54 -7.60 6.20 12.77
N TRP A 55 -6.69 5.94 13.69
CA TRP A 55 -5.70 4.87 13.53
C TRP A 55 -6.36 3.49 13.37
N TRP A 56 -7.46 3.26 14.08
CA TRP A 56 -8.13 1.95 14.03
C TRP A 56 -8.74 1.68 12.66
N MET A 57 -9.19 2.72 11.97
CA MET A 57 -9.74 2.56 10.62
C MET A 57 -8.63 2.16 9.63
N ALA A 58 -7.49 2.81 9.71
CA ALA A 58 -6.34 2.45 8.86
C ALA A 58 -5.87 1.02 9.15
N ALA A 59 -5.78 0.67 10.43
CA ALA A 59 -5.36 -0.67 10.83
C ALA A 59 -6.32 -1.75 10.33
N GLN A 60 -7.62 -1.54 10.49
CA GLN A 60 -8.60 -2.50 10.02
C GLN A 60 -8.58 -2.66 8.50
N THR A 61 -8.44 -1.56 7.79
CA THR A 61 -8.35 -1.59 6.33
C THR A 61 -7.11 -2.35 5.87
N PHE A 62 -5.98 -2.09 6.51
CA PHE A 62 -4.75 -2.82 6.21
C PHE A 62 -4.94 -4.33 6.38
N ILE A 63 -5.48 -4.75 7.51
CA ILE A 63 -5.67 -6.18 7.83
C ILE A 63 -6.64 -6.82 6.84
N ARG A 64 -7.75 -6.15 6.56
CA ARG A 64 -8.75 -6.66 5.63
C ARG A 64 -8.18 -6.84 4.22
N TRP A 65 -7.47 -5.83 3.73
CA TRP A 65 -6.88 -5.89 2.40
C TRP A 65 -5.73 -6.90 2.34
N ALA A 66 -5.00 -7.09 3.44
CA ALA A 66 -3.99 -8.13 3.52
C ALA A 66 -4.63 -9.51 3.35
N ARG A 67 -5.74 -9.73 4.03
CA ARG A 67 -6.46 -11.00 3.97
C ARG A 67 -7.00 -11.30 2.58
N LEU A 68 -7.38 -10.25 1.84
CA LEU A 68 -7.95 -10.39 0.50
C LEU A 68 -6.91 -10.35 -0.62
N GLY A 69 -5.63 -10.20 -0.28
CA GLY A 69 -4.56 -10.16 -1.28
C GLY A 69 -4.49 -8.86 -2.06
N VAL A 70 -5.12 -7.80 -1.57
CA VAL A 70 -5.17 -6.51 -2.26
C VAL A 70 -3.77 -5.88 -2.36
N TRP A 71 -3.00 -5.93 -1.27
CA TRP A 71 -1.69 -5.29 -1.24
C TRP A 71 -0.73 -5.88 -2.27
N GLU A 72 -0.76 -7.18 -2.44
CA GLU A 72 0.09 -7.84 -3.42
C GLU A 72 -0.30 -7.44 -4.84
N ARG A 73 -1.60 -7.43 -5.14
CA ARG A 73 -2.06 -7.01 -6.46
C ARG A 73 -1.71 -5.56 -6.72
N LEU A 74 -1.88 -4.71 -5.71
CA LEU A 74 -1.57 -3.29 -5.84
C LEU A 74 -0.08 -3.07 -6.08
N LEU A 75 0.78 -3.79 -5.35
CA LEU A 75 2.22 -3.69 -5.55
C LEU A 75 2.59 -4.05 -7.00
N ASN A 76 2.03 -5.13 -7.53
CA ASN A 76 2.28 -5.54 -8.90
C ASN A 76 1.85 -4.46 -9.90
N LEU A 77 0.68 -3.87 -9.69
CA LEU A 77 0.19 -2.81 -10.59
C LEU A 77 1.05 -1.55 -10.48
N VAL A 78 1.50 -1.20 -9.29
CA VAL A 78 2.36 -0.04 -9.12
C VAL A 78 3.71 -0.27 -9.78
N GLN A 79 4.26 -1.47 -9.71
CA GLN A 79 5.51 -1.81 -10.38
C GLN A 79 5.36 -1.71 -11.90
N GLU A 80 4.27 -2.25 -12.44
CA GLU A 80 3.99 -2.12 -13.87
C GLU A 80 3.86 -0.67 -14.31
N ARG A 81 3.14 0.12 -13.51
CA ARG A 81 2.97 1.54 -13.79
C ARG A 81 4.29 2.29 -13.74
N GLY A 82 5.14 1.92 -12.79
CA GLY A 82 6.47 2.51 -12.69
C GLY A 82 7.31 2.25 -13.92
N VAL A 83 7.28 1.02 -14.43
CA VAL A 83 7.99 0.67 -15.67
C VAL A 83 7.46 1.50 -16.84
N GLN A 84 6.14 1.66 -16.97
CA GLN A 84 5.53 2.49 -17.99
C GLN A 84 5.99 3.94 -17.90
N LEU A 85 6.30 4.41 -16.71
CA LEU A 85 6.80 5.76 -16.47
C LEU A 85 8.32 5.88 -16.63
N GLY A 86 8.98 4.81 -17.07
CA GLY A 86 10.43 4.79 -17.25
C GLY A 86 11.24 4.56 -16.00
N MET A 87 10.60 4.13 -14.93
CA MET A 87 11.31 3.85 -13.67
C MET A 87 12.00 2.49 -13.76
N THR A 88 13.21 2.44 -13.20
CA THR A 88 13.96 1.20 -13.12
C THR A 88 13.98 0.71 -11.69
N PHE A 89 13.55 -0.52 -11.48
CA PHE A 89 13.57 -1.14 -10.16
C PHE A 89 14.72 -2.14 -10.11
N LEU A 90 15.70 -1.82 -9.28
CA LEU A 90 16.88 -2.67 -9.12
C LEU A 90 16.60 -3.90 -8.30
N ASP A 91 15.46 -3.92 -7.70
CA ASP A 91 15.17 -4.93 -6.71
C ASP A 91 14.46 -6.13 -7.33
N GLY A 92 15.21 -7.21 -7.43
CA GLY A 92 14.67 -8.47 -7.86
C GLY A 92 14.00 -9.26 -6.76
N THR A 93 13.66 -8.62 -5.65
CA THR A 93 13.05 -9.33 -4.52
C THR A 93 11.74 -9.93 -4.95
N ASN A 94 11.70 -11.24 -4.96
CA ASN A 94 10.53 -11.96 -5.34
C ASN A 94 9.64 -12.18 -4.12
N VAL A 95 8.70 -11.28 -3.93
CA VAL A 95 7.75 -11.37 -2.82
C VAL A 95 6.96 -12.67 -2.88
N ARG A 96 6.74 -13.20 -4.10
CA ARG A 96 5.99 -14.44 -4.30
C ARG A 96 6.66 -15.65 -3.65
N ALA A 97 7.99 -15.64 -3.52
CA ALA A 97 8.69 -16.75 -2.92
C ALA A 97 8.27 -17.01 -1.48
N HIS A 98 7.75 -16.00 -0.82
CA HIS A 98 7.34 -16.09 0.58
C HIS A 98 5.93 -16.63 0.76
N GLN A 99 5.13 -16.66 -0.27
CA GLN A 99 3.74 -17.08 -0.16
C GLN A 99 3.59 -18.55 0.26
N LYS A 100 4.44 -19.40 -0.26
CA LYS A 100 4.37 -20.82 0.06
C LYS A 100 4.65 -21.09 1.54
N ALA A 101 5.55 -20.33 2.11
CA ALA A 101 5.88 -20.49 3.53
C ALA A 101 4.88 -19.76 4.42
N ALA A 102 4.36 -18.64 3.96
CA ALA A 102 3.47 -17.79 4.74
C ALA A 102 2.03 -18.26 4.75
N GLY A 103 1.63 -19.02 3.75
CA GLY A 103 0.23 -19.42 3.59
C GLY A 103 -0.33 -20.25 4.74
N ALA A 104 0.53 -20.86 5.53
CA ALA A 104 0.10 -21.71 6.63
C ALA A 104 -0.13 -20.95 7.93
N ARG A 105 0.26 -19.68 8.03
CA ARG A 105 0.22 -18.96 9.31
C ARG A 105 -0.24 -17.53 9.13
N ARG A 106 -1.26 -17.15 9.90
CA ARG A 106 -1.80 -15.78 9.87
C ARG A 106 -0.76 -14.73 10.18
N LYS A 107 0.10 -14.99 11.17
CA LYS A 107 1.13 -14.04 11.58
C LYS A 107 2.12 -13.79 10.45
N GLY A 108 2.54 -14.85 9.78
CA GLY A 108 3.44 -14.72 8.63
C GLY A 108 2.81 -13.96 7.49
N ALA A 109 1.51 -14.16 7.27
CA ALA A 109 0.79 -13.44 6.22
C ALA A 109 0.76 -11.93 6.48
N LEU A 110 0.54 -11.51 7.72
CA LEU A 110 0.55 -10.10 8.08
C LEU A 110 1.95 -9.50 7.94
N GLU A 111 2.97 -10.21 8.37
CA GLU A 111 4.35 -9.76 8.23
C GLU A 111 4.73 -9.59 6.77
N LEU A 112 4.31 -10.52 5.92
CA LEU A 112 4.53 -10.42 4.48
C LEU A 112 3.86 -9.17 3.92
N ASN A 113 2.63 -8.92 4.32
CA ASN A 113 1.90 -7.75 3.85
C ASN A 113 2.50 -6.44 4.36
N GLU A 114 3.07 -6.44 5.55
CA GLU A 114 3.80 -5.27 6.03
C GLU A 114 5.02 -4.99 5.15
N THR A 115 5.73 -6.03 4.74
CA THR A 115 6.84 -5.89 3.82
C THR A 115 6.39 -5.36 2.46
N ILE A 116 5.27 -5.89 1.95
CA ILE A 116 4.69 -5.45 0.68
C ILE A 116 4.32 -3.97 0.74
N VAL A 117 3.64 -3.56 1.80
CA VAL A 117 3.19 -2.17 1.92
C VAL A 117 4.36 -1.22 2.11
N ARG A 118 5.39 -1.62 2.83
CA ARG A 118 6.59 -0.81 2.99
C ARG A 118 7.26 -0.57 1.64
N ARG A 119 7.36 -1.61 0.83
CA ARG A 119 7.89 -1.49 -0.52
C ARG A 119 7.02 -0.61 -1.39
N LEU A 120 5.69 -0.79 -1.29
CA LEU A 120 4.73 0.04 -2.00
C LEU A 120 4.90 1.52 -1.66
N ALA A 121 5.07 1.84 -0.38
CA ALA A 121 5.27 3.22 0.06
C ALA A 121 6.51 3.83 -0.58
N GLY A 122 7.59 3.07 -0.66
CA GLY A 122 8.81 3.52 -1.32
C GLY A 122 8.63 3.79 -2.81
N LEU A 123 7.91 2.90 -3.50
CA LEU A 123 7.64 3.07 -4.93
C LEU A 123 6.74 4.28 -5.19
N VAL A 124 5.73 4.47 -4.37
CA VAL A 124 4.82 5.62 -4.52
C VAL A 124 5.57 6.92 -4.29
N ALA A 125 6.45 6.98 -3.30
CA ALA A 125 7.26 8.16 -3.05
C ALA A 125 8.17 8.47 -4.25
N ALA A 126 8.69 7.44 -4.91
CA ALA A 126 9.55 7.60 -6.08
C ALA A 126 8.78 8.04 -7.32
N MET A 127 7.48 7.87 -7.35
CA MET A 127 6.64 8.27 -8.48
C MET A 127 6.30 9.75 -8.50
N ALA A 128 6.75 10.51 -7.51
CA ALA A 128 6.50 11.95 -7.50
C ALA A 128 7.12 12.57 -8.76
N PRO A 129 6.38 13.42 -9.48
CA PRO A 129 6.96 14.09 -10.64
C PRO A 129 8.12 14.97 -10.17
N ARG A 130 9.22 14.83 -10.86
CA ARG A 130 10.35 15.73 -10.64
C ARG A 130 10.01 17.05 -11.29
N LEU A 131 9.75 18.01 -10.44
CA LEU A 131 9.70 19.37 -10.91
C LEU A 131 11.13 19.76 -11.26
N ALA A 132 11.36 19.91 -12.52
CA ALA A 132 12.65 20.33 -13.00
C ALA A 132 12.94 21.74 -12.46
#